data_a21e8d653295211e665a2d54dd1a6653
#
_entry.id   a21e8d653295211e665a2d54dd1a6653
#
_cell.length_a   1.000
_cell.length_b   1.000
_cell.length_c   1.000
_cell.angle_alpha   90.00
_cell.angle_beta   90.00
_cell.angle_gamma   90.00
#
_symmetry.space_group_name_H-M   'P 1'
#
loop_
_entity.id
_entity.type
_entity.pdbx_description
1 polymer ?
#
loop_
_entity_poly.entity_id
_entity_poly.type
_entity_poly.pdbx_seq_one_letter_code
_entity_poly.pdbx_strand_id
1 'polypeptide(L)'
;MNVYTWRRAVACILPLALAAPAMAQQAGNTGLLGDWGGLRPALAAHGMTIGITDSENLLGNLSGGVKTGATMQGLTTMTMGVDTGKAFGLPGGTFYVSALQLHGRSLSPYYLDTLQTANGNEGDNATRLWEAWYDQAFLGGKFDIKLGQQSIDNEFIGSAYSALFVNTMAGWPIVPSADLYGGGPAYPLSSLGVRGQFKPNGNTAVLAGVFDDDPGAGPFNADQQALDPRGGRFSLKNGALWIAELQYSAKPFGLPGTYKFGGWYDSANFVDELYGYNHRGNYSLYGVVDQTVWQSVADSNRSLNVFGRIMGAPSDRNIVDLGFNGGVTLSAPLPGRDNDQAGLDVGVAHVSARTADADAAAGLPRQGTEILFEATYQAQATPWLVLQPDVQYVVNPAGGIDNPNGSGKRIGNELVAGLRAVVMF
;
A
#
# COMPACT_ATOMS: atom_id res chain seq x y z
N MET A 1 13.66 43.21 -30.07
CA MET A 1 13.56 41.77 -30.45
C MET A 1 13.62 40.95 -29.16
N ASN A 2 12.46 40.73 -28.57
CA ASN A 2 12.32 40.02 -27.30
C ASN A 2 11.94 38.56 -27.57
N VAL A 3 12.80 37.64 -27.16
CA VAL A 3 12.54 36.17 -27.21
C VAL A 3 11.92 35.78 -25.88
N TYR A 4 10.62 35.56 -25.87
CA TYR A 4 9.92 34.92 -24.73
C TYR A 4 10.21 33.44 -24.72
N THR A 5 10.99 32.98 -23.75
CA THR A 5 11.15 31.54 -23.41
C THR A 5 9.95 31.08 -22.62
N TRP A 6 9.10 30.30 -23.23
CA TRP A 6 8.03 29.53 -22.57
C TRP A 6 8.64 28.39 -21.77
N ARG A 7 8.72 28.54 -20.47
CA ARG A 7 8.90 27.38 -19.56
C ARG A 7 7.56 26.69 -19.45
N ARG A 8 7.43 25.56 -20.13
CA ARG A 8 6.32 24.62 -19.91
C ARG A 8 6.55 23.95 -18.55
N ALA A 9 5.72 24.26 -17.56
CA ALA A 9 5.56 23.46 -16.38
C ALA A 9 4.93 22.12 -16.80
N VAL A 10 5.72 21.08 -16.91
CA VAL A 10 5.24 19.71 -17.04
C VAL A 10 4.83 19.30 -15.65
N ALA A 11 3.53 19.35 -15.34
CA ALA A 11 2.96 18.70 -14.18
C ALA A 11 3.11 17.18 -14.41
N CYS A 12 4.13 16.58 -13.82
CA CYS A 12 4.28 15.13 -13.76
C CYS A 12 3.19 14.57 -12.84
N ILE A 13 2.15 13.98 -13.42
CA ILE A 13 1.27 13.06 -12.71
C ILE A 13 2.06 11.77 -12.57
N LEU A 14 2.62 11.53 -11.38
CA LEU A 14 3.35 10.32 -11.06
C LEU A 14 2.34 9.23 -10.65
N PRO A 15 2.34 8.07 -11.28
CA PRO A 15 1.76 6.87 -10.68
C PRO A 15 2.59 6.47 -9.44
N LEU A 16 1.95 5.90 -8.43
CA LEU A 16 2.57 5.46 -7.15
C LEU A 16 3.80 4.55 -7.33
N ALA A 17 3.92 3.84 -8.46
CA ALA A 17 5.11 3.06 -8.83
C ALA A 17 6.43 3.87 -8.84
N LEU A 18 6.34 5.21 -8.82
CA LEU A 18 7.50 6.10 -8.71
C LEU A 18 7.67 6.69 -7.29
N ALA A 19 6.82 6.33 -6.32
CA ALA A 19 6.93 6.91 -4.98
C ALA A 19 8.25 6.52 -4.30
N ALA A 20 8.69 5.27 -4.38
CA ALA A 20 9.97 4.88 -3.78
C ALA A 20 11.20 5.46 -4.52
N PRO A 21 11.32 5.38 -5.85
CA PRO A 21 12.39 6.09 -6.57
C PRO A 21 12.23 7.61 -6.54
N ALA A 22 10.99 8.15 -6.53
CA ALA A 22 10.77 9.60 -6.43
C ALA A 22 11.07 10.13 -5.02
N MET A 23 10.77 9.38 -3.97
CA MET A 23 11.19 9.71 -2.60
C MET A 23 12.72 9.67 -2.47
N ALA A 24 13.39 8.69 -3.07
CA ALA A 24 14.85 8.64 -3.12
C ALA A 24 15.44 9.79 -3.96
N GLN A 25 14.75 10.27 -4.99
CA GLN A 25 15.19 11.37 -5.85
C GLN A 25 14.91 12.75 -5.24
N GLN A 26 13.85 12.91 -4.43
CA GLN A 26 13.60 14.12 -3.64
C GLN A 26 14.54 14.23 -2.41
N ALA A 27 15.15 13.15 -1.99
CA ALA A 27 16.11 13.14 -0.88
C ALA A 27 17.48 13.79 -1.19
N GLY A 28 17.65 14.43 -2.35
CA GLY A 28 18.81 15.26 -2.64
C GLY A 28 18.84 16.50 -1.74
N ASN A 29 19.79 16.59 -0.80
CA ASN A 29 20.07 17.71 0.11
C ASN A 29 18.95 18.15 1.09
N THR A 30 17.81 17.45 1.14
CA THR A 30 16.68 17.78 2.03
C THR A 30 16.51 16.82 3.20
N GLY A 31 17.23 15.70 3.23
CA GLY A 31 17.22 14.76 4.35
C GLY A 31 17.91 15.32 5.60
N LEU A 32 17.66 14.70 6.76
CA LEU A 32 18.25 15.06 8.06
C LEU A 32 19.79 15.15 8.03
N LEU A 33 20.44 14.27 7.28
CA LEU A 33 21.89 14.20 7.14
C LEU A 33 22.42 14.93 5.87
N GLY A 34 21.55 15.66 5.16
CA GLY A 34 21.90 16.42 3.95
C GLY A 34 22.47 15.53 2.84
N ASP A 35 23.62 15.93 2.31
CA ASP A 35 24.32 15.24 1.21
C ASP A 35 25.26 14.11 1.68
N TRP A 36 25.23 13.77 2.97
CA TRP A 36 26.10 12.76 3.60
C TRP A 36 27.61 13.05 3.37
N GLY A 37 27.98 14.33 3.52
CA GLY A 37 29.37 14.75 3.31
C GLY A 37 29.85 14.61 1.87
N GLY A 38 28.95 14.79 0.89
CA GLY A 38 29.24 14.69 -0.54
C GLY A 38 29.05 13.29 -1.13
N LEU A 39 28.70 12.26 -0.32
CA LEU A 39 28.52 10.90 -0.82
C LEU A 39 27.33 10.79 -1.78
N ARG A 40 26.17 11.41 -1.44
CA ARG A 40 24.99 11.35 -2.30
C ARG A 40 25.23 11.90 -3.70
N PRO A 41 25.75 13.13 -3.88
CA PRO A 41 26.05 13.64 -5.22
C PRO A 41 27.13 12.80 -5.94
N ALA A 42 28.11 12.26 -5.23
CA ALA A 42 29.11 11.38 -5.83
C ALA A 42 28.47 10.08 -6.38
N LEU A 43 27.59 9.43 -5.64
CA LEU A 43 26.84 8.27 -6.09
C LEU A 43 25.90 8.62 -7.26
N ALA A 44 25.17 9.72 -7.18
CA ALA A 44 24.27 10.19 -8.22
C ALA A 44 24.97 10.49 -9.56
N ALA A 45 26.22 11.00 -9.50
CA ALA A 45 27.05 11.18 -10.68
C ALA A 45 27.37 9.87 -11.41
N HIS A 46 27.37 8.74 -10.70
CA HIS A 46 27.56 7.38 -11.24
C HIS A 46 26.23 6.62 -11.45
N GLY A 47 25.09 7.34 -11.42
CA GLY A 47 23.78 6.72 -11.64
C GLY A 47 23.22 5.93 -10.44
N MET A 48 23.80 6.08 -9.25
CA MET A 48 23.35 5.39 -8.04
C MET A 48 22.61 6.35 -7.10
N THR A 49 21.48 5.90 -6.54
CA THR A 49 20.73 6.61 -5.51
C THR A 49 20.57 5.73 -4.30
N ILE A 50 20.67 6.32 -3.11
CA ILE A 50 20.42 5.63 -1.84
C ILE A 50 19.46 6.47 -1.01
N GLY A 51 18.58 5.79 -0.27
CA GLY A 51 17.61 6.43 0.62
C GLY A 51 17.45 5.63 1.91
N ILE A 52 17.21 6.34 3.00
CA ILE A 52 16.79 5.77 4.27
C ILE A 52 15.64 6.63 4.78
N THR A 53 14.53 5.97 5.11
CA THR A 53 13.40 6.58 5.79
C THR A 53 13.06 5.78 7.02
N ASP A 54 12.67 6.46 8.08
CA ASP A 54 12.22 5.85 9.31
C ASP A 54 10.85 6.38 9.67
N SER A 55 9.89 5.48 9.95
CA SER A 55 8.51 5.81 10.25
C SER A 55 8.10 5.20 11.58
N GLU A 56 7.94 6.04 12.58
CA GLU A 56 7.52 5.65 13.92
C GLU A 56 6.05 5.96 14.15
N ASN A 57 5.30 4.99 14.67
CA ASN A 57 3.87 5.10 14.91
C ASN A 57 3.58 4.80 16.38
N LEU A 58 3.16 5.81 17.13
CA LEU A 58 2.60 5.68 18.47
C LEU A 58 1.07 5.72 18.35
N LEU A 59 0.43 4.58 18.39
CA LEU A 59 -1.02 4.45 18.31
C LEU A 59 -1.59 3.79 19.57
N GLY A 60 -2.78 4.21 19.97
CA GLY A 60 -3.47 3.67 21.12
C GLY A 60 -4.94 3.39 20.85
N ASN A 61 -5.43 2.24 21.33
CA ASN A 61 -6.84 1.96 21.45
C ASN A 61 -7.39 2.62 22.74
N LEU A 62 -8.22 3.62 22.58
CA LEU A 62 -8.78 4.43 23.68
C LEU A 62 -10.05 3.81 24.26
N SER A 63 -10.82 3.08 23.43
CA SER A 63 -12.06 2.41 23.86
C SER A 63 -12.43 1.27 22.90
N GLY A 64 -13.18 0.29 23.41
CA GLY A 64 -13.57 -0.89 22.63
C GLY A 64 -12.41 -1.85 22.38
N GLY A 65 -12.49 -2.62 21.29
CA GLY A 65 -11.48 -3.62 20.96
C GLY A 65 -11.39 -4.76 21.95
N VAL A 66 -10.32 -5.52 21.88
CA VAL A 66 -10.00 -6.58 22.85
C VAL A 66 -9.65 -5.99 24.21
N LYS A 67 -8.89 -4.90 24.20
CA LYS A 67 -8.51 -4.11 25.40
C LYS A 67 -7.97 -2.73 25.00
N THR A 68 -8.01 -1.80 25.94
CA THR A 68 -7.38 -0.48 25.78
C THR A 68 -5.87 -0.56 26.02
N GLY A 69 -5.11 0.36 25.41
CA GLY A 69 -3.67 0.48 25.55
C GLY A 69 -3.02 1.06 24.32
N ALA A 70 -1.72 1.30 24.37
CA ALA A 70 -0.96 1.90 23.28
C ALA A 70 0.29 1.07 22.99
N THR A 71 0.75 1.16 21.73
CA THR A 71 1.98 0.53 21.24
C THR A 71 2.77 1.51 20.40
N MET A 72 4.05 1.24 20.28
CA MET A 72 4.92 1.91 19.34
C MET A 72 5.46 0.88 18.36
N GLN A 73 5.35 1.18 17.08
CA GLN A 73 5.89 0.35 16.00
C GLN A 73 6.61 1.21 14.99
N GLY A 74 7.81 0.79 14.63
CA GLY A 74 8.68 1.47 13.69
C GLY A 74 9.00 0.62 12.47
N LEU A 75 9.24 1.34 11.38
CA LEU A 75 9.66 0.81 10.09
C LEU A 75 10.78 1.67 9.53
N THR A 76 12.00 1.12 9.49
CA THR A 76 13.08 1.71 8.70
C THR A 76 13.11 1.05 7.33
N THR A 77 13.04 1.85 6.27
CA THR A 77 13.17 1.42 4.88
C THR A 77 14.49 1.93 4.31
N MET A 78 15.28 1.01 3.78
CA MET A 78 16.53 1.31 3.08
C MET A 78 16.38 0.98 1.61
N THR A 79 16.83 1.88 0.72
CA THR A 79 16.68 1.73 -0.72
C THR A 79 17.97 2.03 -1.46
N MET A 80 18.21 1.31 -2.55
CA MET A 80 19.27 1.59 -3.51
C MET A 80 18.72 1.41 -4.93
N GLY A 81 18.86 2.45 -5.75
CA GLY A 81 18.55 2.43 -7.17
C GLY A 81 19.79 2.65 -8.01
N VAL A 82 19.90 1.97 -9.16
CA VAL A 82 21.01 2.11 -10.12
C VAL A 82 20.45 2.30 -11.52
N ASP A 83 20.69 3.46 -12.10
CA ASP A 83 20.50 3.73 -13.53
C ASP A 83 21.65 3.06 -14.29
N THR A 84 21.37 1.97 -15.00
CA THR A 84 22.39 1.18 -15.69
C THR A 84 22.96 1.91 -16.91
N GLY A 85 22.24 2.88 -17.46
CA GLY A 85 22.74 3.75 -18.53
C GLY A 85 23.91 4.61 -18.06
N LYS A 86 23.75 5.24 -16.89
CA LYS A 86 24.80 6.07 -16.29
C LYS A 86 25.92 5.23 -15.69
N ALA A 87 25.58 4.14 -14.98
CA ALA A 87 26.56 3.33 -14.27
C ALA A 87 27.40 2.46 -15.19
N PHE A 88 26.81 1.88 -16.25
CA PHE A 88 27.43 0.83 -17.05
C PHE A 88 27.31 1.05 -18.57
N GLY A 89 26.70 2.15 -19.03
CA GLY A 89 26.45 2.40 -20.45
C GLY A 89 25.34 1.53 -21.07
N LEU A 90 24.45 0.95 -20.24
CA LEU A 90 23.32 0.12 -20.67
C LEU A 90 22.01 0.94 -20.54
N PRO A 91 21.57 1.65 -21.59
CA PRO A 91 20.46 2.60 -21.48
C PRO A 91 19.11 1.91 -21.25
N GLY A 92 18.26 2.58 -20.46
CA GLY A 92 16.88 2.16 -20.19
C GLY A 92 16.73 1.11 -19.09
N GLY A 93 17.83 0.65 -18.48
CA GLY A 93 17.79 -0.28 -17.37
C GLY A 93 17.81 0.41 -16.00
N THR A 94 17.08 -0.15 -15.06
CA THR A 94 17.09 0.23 -13.63
C THR A 94 17.22 -1.01 -12.78
N PHE A 95 18.23 -1.06 -11.92
CA PHE A 95 18.33 -2.06 -10.86
C PHE A 95 17.92 -1.41 -9.55
N TYR A 96 17.15 -2.14 -8.74
CA TYR A 96 16.64 -1.63 -7.46
C TYR A 96 16.69 -2.71 -6.40
N VAL A 97 17.10 -2.31 -5.19
CA VAL A 97 17.07 -3.14 -4.00
C VAL A 97 16.51 -2.33 -2.85
N SER A 98 15.66 -2.95 -2.05
CA SER A 98 15.19 -2.38 -0.79
C SER A 98 15.19 -3.41 0.33
N ALA A 99 15.34 -2.91 1.55
CA ALA A 99 15.26 -3.69 2.78
C ALA A 99 14.40 -2.98 3.81
N LEU A 100 13.66 -3.76 4.59
CA LEU A 100 12.84 -3.31 5.70
C LEU A 100 13.46 -3.75 7.03
N GLN A 101 13.41 -2.87 8.02
CA GLN A 101 13.66 -3.21 9.41
C GLN A 101 12.43 -2.81 10.21
N LEU A 102 11.64 -3.82 10.64
CA LEU A 102 10.45 -3.66 11.45
C LEU A 102 10.81 -3.88 12.92
N HIS A 103 10.30 -3.02 13.79
CA HIS A 103 10.55 -3.11 15.24
C HIS A 103 9.38 -2.56 16.04
N GLY A 104 9.34 -2.92 17.33
CA GLY A 104 8.29 -2.48 18.24
C GLY A 104 7.16 -3.49 18.35
N ARG A 105 5.93 -3.03 18.43
CA ARG A 105 4.76 -3.88 18.63
C ARG A 105 3.55 -3.36 17.86
N SER A 106 2.94 -4.20 17.05
CA SER A 106 1.68 -3.93 16.34
C SER A 106 0.54 -3.67 17.33
N LEU A 107 -0.37 -2.76 17.00
CA LEU A 107 -1.55 -2.47 17.81
C LEU A 107 -2.67 -3.48 17.56
N SER A 108 -2.93 -3.77 16.27
CA SER A 108 -4.14 -4.49 15.84
C SER A 108 -4.25 -5.90 16.43
N PRO A 109 -3.25 -6.79 16.36
CA PRO A 109 -3.40 -8.18 16.84
C PRO A 109 -3.45 -8.29 18.38
N TYR A 110 -3.07 -7.25 19.12
CA TYR A 110 -2.98 -7.31 20.59
C TYR A 110 -4.05 -6.52 21.32
N TYR A 111 -4.66 -5.53 20.66
CA TYR A 111 -5.59 -4.59 21.31
C TYR A 111 -6.91 -4.43 20.57
N LEU A 112 -6.94 -4.70 19.25
CA LEU A 112 -8.08 -4.44 18.40
C LEU A 112 -8.77 -5.73 17.96
N ASP A 113 -8.07 -6.58 17.24
CA ASP A 113 -8.59 -7.75 16.53
C ASP A 113 -9.55 -7.34 15.37
N THR A 114 -9.15 -6.32 14.62
CA THR A 114 -9.86 -5.76 13.47
C THR A 114 -9.38 -6.37 12.16
N LEU A 115 -10.22 -6.43 11.12
CA LEU A 115 -9.86 -6.87 9.77
C LEU A 115 -8.95 -5.84 9.08
N GLN A 116 -9.27 -4.55 9.25
CA GLN A 116 -8.55 -3.45 8.63
C GLN A 116 -7.53 -2.90 9.61
N THR A 117 -6.30 -3.41 9.59
CA THR A 117 -5.27 -3.09 10.58
C THR A 117 -5.00 -1.59 10.68
N ALA A 118 -4.89 -1.09 11.92
CA ALA A 118 -4.83 0.34 12.22
C ALA A 118 -3.64 1.09 11.63
N ASN A 119 -2.58 0.35 11.24
CA ASN A 119 -1.35 0.96 10.75
C ASN A 119 -0.74 0.14 9.62
N GLY A 120 -0.53 0.77 8.47
CA GLY A 120 0.12 0.17 7.30
C GLY A 120 1.57 -0.28 7.53
N ASN A 121 2.21 0.09 8.64
CA ASN A 121 3.54 -0.40 9.02
C ASN A 121 3.49 -1.65 9.91
N GLU A 122 2.30 -2.16 10.27
CA GLU A 122 2.21 -3.36 11.10
C GLU A 122 2.80 -4.58 10.41
N GLY A 123 3.53 -5.37 11.18
CA GLY A 123 4.20 -6.58 10.74
C GLY A 123 5.10 -7.13 11.84
N ASP A 124 5.63 -8.33 11.62
CA ASP A 124 6.55 -8.99 12.53
C ASP A 124 7.90 -8.31 12.56
N ASN A 125 8.48 -8.21 13.77
CA ASN A 125 9.83 -7.66 13.95
C ASN A 125 10.84 -8.48 13.16
N ALA A 126 11.44 -7.86 12.15
CA ALA A 126 12.40 -8.50 11.27
C ALA A 126 13.27 -7.46 10.55
N THR A 127 14.44 -7.91 10.11
CA THR A 127 15.20 -7.21 9.07
C THR A 127 15.20 -8.10 7.84
N ARG A 128 14.55 -7.64 6.77
CA ARG A 128 14.33 -8.46 5.56
C ARG A 128 14.66 -7.72 4.28
N LEU A 129 15.16 -8.46 3.29
CA LEU A 129 15.14 -8.02 1.91
C LEU A 129 13.65 -7.87 1.50
N TRP A 130 13.29 -6.71 0.97
CA TRP A 130 11.91 -6.51 0.53
C TRP A 130 11.82 -6.64 -0.98
N GLU A 131 12.55 -5.83 -1.73
CA GLU A 131 12.57 -5.91 -3.18
C GLU A 131 13.99 -6.05 -3.72
N ALA A 132 14.14 -6.81 -4.80
CA ALA A 132 15.38 -6.91 -5.58
C ALA A 132 14.99 -7.23 -7.03
N TRP A 133 14.97 -6.21 -7.88
CA TRP A 133 14.50 -6.35 -9.25
C TRP A 133 15.31 -5.54 -10.27
N TYR A 134 15.20 -5.93 -11.51
CA TYR A 134 15.69 -5.22 -12.67
C TYR A 134 14.54 -4.89 -13.60
N ASP A 135 14.47 -3.64 -14.04
CA ASP A 135 13.51 -3.13 -15.02
C ASP A 135 14.24 -2.65 -16.26
N GLN A 136 13.80 -3.09 -17.43
CA GLN A 136 14.34 -2.67 -18.72
C GLN A 136 13.26 -2.01 -19.55
N ALA A 137 13.46 -0.73 -19.86
CA ALA A 137 12.63 0.02 -20.78
C ALA A 137 13.07 -0.18 -22.25
N PHE A 138 12.09 -0.29 -23.13
CA PHE A 138 12.22 -0.44 -24.58
C PHE A 138 11.36 0.59 -25.31
N LEU A 139 11.58 0.73 -26.60
CA LEU A 139 10.76 1.57 -27.50
C LEU A 139 10.60 3.01 -26.98
N GLY A 140 11.68 3.59 -26.43
CA GLY A 140 11.62 4.93 -25.87
C GLY A 140 10.76 5.05 -24.61
N GLY A 141 10.67 4.00 -23.81
CA GLY A 141 9.88 3.96 -22.58
C GLY A 141 8.40 3.64 -22.77
N LYS A 142 7.96 3.25 -23.99
CA LYS A 142 6.60 2.79 -24.24
C LYS A 142 6.32 1.40 -23.72
N PHE A 143 7.34 0.57 -23.59
CA PHE A 143 7.26 -0.77 -23.07
C PHE A 143 8.39 -1.00 -22.08
N ASP A 144 8.11 -1.63 -20.96
CA ASP A 144 9.12 -2.07 -20.00
C ASP A 144 8.77 -3.45 -19.43
N ILE A 145 9.82 -4.15 -19.00
CA ILE A 145 9.72 -5.45 -18.32
C ILE A 145 10.54 -5.36 -17.03
N LYS A 146 9.88 -5.64 -15.91
CA LYS A 146 10.49 -5.76 -14.60
C LYS A 146 10.51 -7.23 -14.17
N LEU A 147 11.64 -7.70 -13.68
CA LEU A 147 11.83 -9.08 -13.22
C LEU A 147 12.62 -9.09 -11.90
N GLY A 148 12.29 -10.03 -11.04
CA GLY A 148 12.91 -10.19 -9.73
C GLY A 148 11.90 -10.28 -8.60
N GLN A 149 12.38 -10.05 -7.38
CA GLN A 149 11.55 -10.00 -6.18
C GLN A 149 10.87 -8.63 -6.08
N GLN A 150 9.55 -8.61 -6.07
CA GLN A 150 8.73 -7.40 -6.17
C GLN A 150 7.59 -7.41 -5.16
N SER A 151 7.24 -6.23 -4.67
CA SER A 151 6.01 -5.96 -3.94
C SER A 151 5.00 -5.35 -4.92
N ILE A 152 3.87 -6.04 -5.14
CA ILE A 152 2.92 -5.64 -6.20
C ILE A 152 2.06 -4.45 -5.83
N ASP A 153 1.89 -4.16 -4.55
CA ASP A 153 1.17 -3.01 -4.00
C ASP A 153 1.78 -1.66 -4.42
N ASN A 154 3.05 -1.66 -4.82
CA ASN A 154 3.70 -0.47 -5.37
C ASN A 154 3.22 -0.09 -6.78
N GLU A 155 2.59 -0.99 -7.52
CA GLU A 155 2.19 -0.74 -8.92
C GLU A 155 0.72 -1.00 -9.21
N PHE A 156 0.12 -2.02 -8.57
CA PHE A 156 -1.26 -2.44 -8.79
C PHE A 156 -2.19 -2.00 -7.65
N ILE A 157 -3.46 -1.77 -7.97
CA ILE A 157 -4.52 -1.47 -7.01
C ILE A 157 -4.36 -0.12 -6.28
N GLY A 158 -3.17 0.51 -6.35
CA GLY A 158 -2.85 1.72 -5.62
C GLY A 158 -3.70 2.93 -6.02
N SER A 159 -4.02 3.79 -5.05
CA SER A 159 -4.61 5.12 -5.25
C SER A 159 -3.62 6.18 -4.76
N ALA A 160 -3.47 7.25 -5.53
CA ALA A 160 -2.56 8.33 -5.17
C ALA A 160 -3.05 9.11 -3.95
N TYR A 161 -4.35 9.27 -3.81
CA TYR A 161 -4.93 10.06 -2.72
C TYR A 161 -5.16 9.22 -1.45
N SER A 162 -5.33 7.89 -1.58
CA SER A 162 -5.40 7.03 -0.39
C SER A 162 -4.07 6.93 0.35
N ALA A 163 -2.94 7.16 -0.31
CA ALA A 163 -1.61 7.08 0.29
C ALA A 163 -1.36 8.06 1.47
N LEU A 164 -2.25 9.03 1.67
CA LEU A 164 -2.21 9.92 2.84
C LEU A 164 -2.50 9.17 4.14
N PHE A 165 -3.39 8.18 4.14
CA PHE A 165 -3.96 7.58 5.34
C PHE A 165 -3.02 6.59 6.03
N VAL A 166 -3.25 6.37 7.32
CA VAL A 166 -2.39 5.54 8.19
C VAL A 166 -2.83 4.08 8.19
N ASN A 167 -4.14 3.83 8.09
CA ASN A 167 -4.69 2.48 8.09
C ASN A 167 -4.17 1.67 6.90
N THR A 168 -3.92 0.38 7.12
CA THR A 168 -3.40 -0.54 6.10
C THR A 168 -4.25 -0.60 4.84
N MET A 169 -5.58 -0.53 5.00
CA MET A 169 -6.52 -0.56 3.89
C MET A 169 -6.24 0.54 2.86
N ALA A 170 -5.74 1.69 3.28
CA ALA A 170 -5.38 2.80 2.39
C ALA A 170 -4.21 2.46 1.45
N GLY A 171 -3.30 1.57 1.88
CA GLY A 171 -2.25 0.95 1.06
C GLY A 171 -2.77 -0.29 0.31
N TRP A 172 -2.56 -1.47 0.89
CA TRP A 172 -3.01 -2.76 0.34
C TRP A 172 -4.42 -3.09 0.83
N PRO A 173 -5.44 -3.20 -0.06
CA PRO A 173 -6.82 -3.33 0.34
C PRO A 173 -7.16 -4.67 0.97
N ILE A 174 -8.31 -4.69 1.68
CA ILE A 174 -8.71 -5.82 2.51
C ILE A 174 -8.94 -7.13 1.74
N VAL A 175 -9.48 -7.09 0.51
CA VAL A 175 -9.77 -8.33 -0.24
C VAL A 175 -8.48 -9.12 -0.53
N PRO A 176 -7.44 -8.58 -1.20
CA PRO A 176 -6.22 -9.35 -1.38
C PRO A 176 -5.47 -9.61 -0.07
N SER A 177 -5.58 -8.74 0.95
CA SER A 177 -4.97 -8.96 2.26
C SER A 177 -5.54 -10.18 2.98
N ALA A 178 -6.84 -10.42 2.89
CA ALA A 178 -7.52 -11.52 3.55
C ALA A 178 -7.52 -12.82 2.73
N ASP A 179 -7.51 -12.71 1.38
CA ASP A 179 -7.91 -13.78 0.48
C ASP A 179 -6.75 -14.38 -0.34
N LEU A 180 -5.53 -13.83 -0.21
CA LEU A 180 -4.31 -14.38 -0.80
C LEU A 180 -3.40 -15.01 0.26
N TYR A 181 -2.53 -15.93 -0.16
CA TYR A 181 -1.50 -16.53 0.71
C TYR A 181 -0.65 -15.43 1.35
N GLY A 182 -0.66 -15.34 2.68
CA GLY A 182 0.06 -14.32 3.43
C GLY A 182 -0.32 -12.88 3.09
N GLY A 183 -1.50 -12.63 2.50
CA GLY A 183 -1.93 -11.34 2.00
C GLY A 183 -1.37 -10.99 0.61
N GLY A 184 -0.76 -11.94 -0.06
CA GLY A 184 -0.13 -11.77 -1.37
C GLY A 184 1.28 -11.18 -1.31
N PRO A 185 1.94 -10.99 -2.46
CA PRO A 185 3.27 -10.37 -2.56
C PRO A 185 3.19 -8.85 -2.38
N ALA A 186 2.78 -8.42 -1.20
CA ALA A 186 2.60 -7.04 -0.79
C ALA A 186 3.27 -6.80 0.59
N TYR A 187 3.51 -5.54 0.93
CA TYR A 187 4.14 -5.19 2.22
C TYR A 187 3.57 -5.99 3.40
N PRO A 188 4.38 -6.53 4.31
CA PRO A 188 5.85 -6.51 4.37
C PRO A 188 6.53 -7.67 3.62
N LEU A 189 5.77 -8.42 2.84
CA LEU A 189 6.25 -9.51 1.99
C LEU A 189 6.42 -9.04 0.54
N SER A 190 7.00 -9.90 -0.28
CA SER A 190 7.22 -9.72 -1.70
C SER A 190 7.47 -11.07 -2.34
N SER A 191 7.35 -11.18 -3.66
CA SER A 191 7.58 -12.45 -4.37
C SER A 191 8.41 -12.28 -5.63
N LEU A 192 8.98 -13.39 -6.08
CA LEU A 192 9.57 -13.46 -7.42
C LEU A 192 8.49 -13.33 -8.48
N GLY A 193 8.73 -12.52 -9.48
CA GLY A 193 7.79 -12.36 -10.57
C GLY A 193 8.34 -11.59 -11.76
N VAL A 194 7.49 -11.52 -12.76
CA VAL A 194 7.71 -10.73 -13.97
C VAL A 194 6.51 -9.85 -14.21
N ARG A 195 6.73 -8.55 -14.42
CA ARG A 195 5.72 -7.58 -14.80
C ARG A 195 6.10 -6.92 -16.11
N GLY A 196 5.15 -6.83 -17.05
CA GLY A 196 5.22 -6.01 -18.23
C GLY A 196 4.34 -4.78 -18.09
N GLN A 197 4.78 -3.63 -18.62
CA GLN A 197 3.96 -2.43 -18.78
C GLN A 197 4.02 -1.96 -20.22
N PHE A 198 2.87 -1.57 -20.79
CA PHE A 198 2.78 -0.98 -22.13
C PHE A 198 2.01 0.34 -22.08
N LYS A 199 2.61 1.40 -22.60
CA LYS A 199 2.06 2.75 -22.71
C LYS A 199 1.79 3.09 -24.17
N PRO A 200 0.61 2.75 -24.73
CA PRO A 200 0.28 3.06 -26.13
C PRO A 200 0.29 4.55 -26.44
N ASN A 201 -0.05 5.36 -25.45
CA ASN A 201 -0.07 6.82 -25.53
C ASN A 201 0.23 7.44 -24.16
N GLY A 202 0.21 8.79 -24.07
CA GLY A 202 0.51 9.53 -22.83
C GLY A 202 -0.54 9.41 -21.71
N ASN A 203 -1.71 8.86 -22.00
CA ASN A 203 -2.83 8.80 -21.06
C ASN A 203 -3.20 7.39 -20.63
N THR A 204 -2.66 6.37 -21.29
CA THR A 204 -3.05 4.97 -21.05
C THR A 204 -1.82 4.13 -20.72
N ALA A 205 -1.92 3.31 -19.71
CA ALA A 205 -0.98 2.24 -19.41
C ALA A 205 -1.73 0.93 -19.18
N VAL A 206 -1.14 -0.17 -19.65
CA VAL A 206 -1.60 -1.54 -19.37
C VAL A 206 -0.47 -2.25 -18.67
N LEU A 207 -0.74 -2.75 -17.47
CA LEU A 207 0.20 -3.55 -16.69
C LEU A 207 -0.31 -4.98 -16.62
N ALA A 208 0.60 -5.94 -16.69
CA ALA A 208 0.28 -7.34 -16.43
C ALA A 208 1.51 -8.02 -15.81
N GLY A 209 1.27 -8.93 -14.87
CA GLY A 209 2.34 -9.64 -14.19
C GLY A 209 1.94 -11.04 -13.76
N VAL A 210 2.96 -11.85 -13.51
CA VAL A 210 2.86 -13.16 -12.89
C VAL A 210 3.91 -13.25 -11.78
N PHE A 211 3.46 -13.71 -10.61
CA PHE A 211 4.24 -13.75 -9.39
C PHE A 211 4.08 -15.10 -8.69
N ASP A 212 5.05 -15.47 -7.90
CA ASP A 212 4.88 -16.52 -6.89
C ASP A 212 3.76 -16.08 -5.94
N ASP A 213 2.75 -16.95 -5.76
CA ASP A 213 1.56 -16.67 -4.96
C ASP A 213 1.77 -16.84 -3.45
N ASP A 214 2.85 -17.53 -3.05
CA ASP A 214 3.15 -17.93 -1.69
C ASP A 214 4.45 -17.28 -1.18
N PRO A 215 4.40 -15.98 -0.80
CA PRO A 215 5.60 -15.19 -0.50
C PRO A 215 6.40 -15.68 0.71
N GLY A 216 5.82 -16.48 1.60
CA GLY A 216 6.51 -17.10 2.73
C GLY A 216 6.84 -18.58 2.53
N ALA A 217 6.42 -19.16 1.41
CA ALA A 217 6.58 -20.59 1.09
C ALA A 217 5.96 -21.52 2.15
N GLY A 218 4.69 -21.26 2.51
CA GLY A 218 3.96 -22.00 3.53
C GLY A 218 2.47 -22.20 3.26
N PRO A 219 1.75 -22.96 4.11
CA PRO A 219 0.31 -23.13 3.99
C PRO A 219 -0.46 -21.80 4.08
N PHE A 220 -1.67 -21.75 3.52
CA PHE A 220 -2.53 -20.56 3.49
C PHE A 220 -2.69 -19.88 4.85
N ASN A 221 -2.96 -20.68 5.90
CA ASN A 221 -3.19 -20.18 7.27
C ASN A 221 -1.91 -20.07 8.10
N ALA A 222 -0.72 -20.22 7.50
CA ALA A 222 0.54 -20.06 8.23
C ALA A 222 0.91 -18.57 8.34
N ASP A 223 1.64 -18.25 9.38
CA ASP A 223 2.30 -16.96 9.50
C ASP A 223 3.47 -16.87 8.49
N GLN A 224 3.18 -16.34 7.32
CA GLN A 224 4.13 -16.22 6.23
C GLN A 224 5.30 -15.29 6.58
N GLN A 225 5.07 -14.29 7.44
CA GLN A 225 6.12 -13.39 7.90
C GLN A 225 7.13 -14.11 8.80
N ALA A 226 6.65 -14.95 9.71
CA ALA A 226 7.49 -15.79 10.57
C ALA A 226 8.23 -16.88 9.79
N LEU A 227 7.63 -17.40 8.72
CA LEU A 227 8.28 -18.37 7.82
C LEU A 227 9.41 -17.75 7.01
N ASP A 228 9.27 -16.50 6.57
CA ASP A 228 10.31 -15.77 5.85
C ASP A 228 10.71 -14.45 6.53
N PRO A 229 11.38 -14.50 7.68
CA PRO A 229 11.79 -13.30 8.41
C PRO A 229 12.91 -12.50 7.70
N ARG A 230 13.55 -13.09 6.69
CA ARG A 230 14.65 -12.47 5.95
C ARG A 230 14.28 -12.01 4.53
N GLY A 231 13.08 -12.31 4.06
CA GLY A 231 12.61 -11.89 2.74
C GLY A 231 13.36 -12.56 1.58
N GLY A 232 13.77 -13.82 1.73
CA GLY A 232 14.54 -14.52 0.71
C GLY A 232 13.99 -15.89 0.32
N ARG A 233 12.80 -16.26 0.85
CA ARG A 233 12.13 -17.51 0.50
C ARG A 233 11.15 -17.28 -0.62
N PHE A 234 10.97 -18.28 -1.43
CA PHE A 234 9.93 -18.37 -2.45
C PHE A 234 9.66 -19.83 -2.77
N SER A 235 8.45 -20.12 -3.25
CA SER A 235 8.03 -21.48 -3.58
C SER A 235 7.23 -21.49 -4.87
N LEU A 236 7.84 -21.89 -5.96
CA LEU A 236 7.15 -22.04 -7.26
C LEU A 236 6.32 -23.34 -7.35
N LYS A 237 5.87 -23.91 -6.20
CA LYS A 237 5.20 -25.22 -6.16
C LYS A 237 3.72 -25.13 -5.88
N ASN A 238 3.26 -24.03 -5.27
CA ASN A 238 1.88 -23.87 -4.84
C ASN A 238 0.99 -23.47 -6.02
N GLY A 239 1.23 -22.29 -6.57
CA GLY A 239 0.50 -21.72 -7.69
C GLY A 239 1.24 -20.56 -8.32
N ALA A 240 0.49 -19.69 -8.97
CA ALA A 240 0.98 -18.43 -9.47
C ALA A 240 -0.14 -17.38 -9.40
N LEU A 241 0.22 -16.20 -8.94
CA LEU A 241 -0.65 -15.04 -8.93
C LEU A 241 -0.47 -14.25 -10.24
N TRP A 242 -1.53 -14.17 -11.01
CA TRP A 242 -1.65 -13.36 -12.23
C TRP A 242 -2.41 -12.09 -11.89
N ILE A 243 -1.93 -10.95 -12.35
CA ILE A 243 -2.61 -9.67 -12.14
C ILE A 243 -2.50 -8.82 -13.40
N ALA A 244 -3.58 -8.12 -13.76
CA ALA A 244 -3.58 -7.17 -14.86
C ALA A 244 -4.38 -5.92 -14.50
N GLU A 245 -3.91 -4.75 -14.97
CA GLU A 245 -4.53 -3.46 -14.68
C GLU A 245 -4.44 -2.54 -15.90
N LEU A 246 -5.55 -1.94 -16.28
CA LEU A 246 -5.65 -0.84 -17.21
C LEU A 246 -5.69 0.46 -16.41
N GLN A 247 -4.80 1.40 -16.71
CA GLN A 247 -4.76 2.74 -16.14
C GLN A 247 -5.07 3.78 -17.22
N TYR A 248 -5.96 4.71 -16.92
CA TYR A 248 -6.33 5.80 -17.81
C TYR A 248 -6.31 7.13 -17.06
N SER A 249 -5.48 8.06 -17.53
CA SER A 249 -5.41 9.42 -17.01
C SER A 249 -6.19 10.37 -17.89
N ALA A 250 -7.06 11.19 -17.30
CA ALA A 250 -7.88 12.17 -18.00
C ALA A 250 -7.97 13.48 -17.20
N LYS A 251 -8.54 14.50 -17.82
CA LYS A 251 -8.79 15.80 -17.18
C LYS A 251 -10.26 16.17 -17.35
N PRO A 252 -11.22 15.43 -16.76
CA PRO A 252 -12.61 15.84 -16.79
C PRO A 252 -12.75 17.20 -16.13
N PHE A 253 -13.50 18.09 -16.76
CA PHE A 253 -13.66 19.47 -16.31
C PHE A 253 -12.35 20.28 -16.15
N GLY A 254 -11.30 19.85 -16.86
CA GLY A 254 -9.96 20.48 -16.80
C GLY A 254 -9.09 20.07 -15.62
N LEU A 255 -9.59 19.24 -14.69
CA LEU A 255 -8.89 18.80 -13.49
C LEU A 255 -8.34 17.36 -13.65
N PRO A 256 -7.14 17.06 -13.10
CA PRO A 256 -6.54 15.74 -13.28
C PRO A 256 -7.29 14.63 -12.56
N GLY A 257 -7.39 13.49 -13.22
CA GLY A 257 -7.93 12.25 -12.66
C GLY A 257 -7.25 11.02 -13.25
N THR A 258 -7.21 9.95 -12.50
CA THR A 258 -6.72 8.62 -12.90
C THR A 258 -7.76 7.57 -12.56
N TYR A 259 -8.05 6.71 -13.51
CA TYR A 259 -9.04 5.64 -13.41
C TYR A 259 -8.35 4.34 -13.71
N LYS A 260 -8.55 3.33 -12.85
CA LYS A 260 -7.95 2.02 -13.03
C LYS A 260 -9.03 0.94 -12.97
N PHE A 261 -8.85 -0.07 -13.77
CA PHE A 261 -9.66 -1.28 -13.75
C PHE A 261 -8.74 -2.48 -13.90
N GLY A 262 -8.88 -3.45 -13.03
CA GLY A 262 -8.02 -4.63 -13.05
C GLY A 262 -8.64 -5.83 -12.34
N GLY A 263 -7.84 -6.88 -12.28
CA GLY A 263 -8.18 -8.10 -11.57
C GLY A 263 -6.96 -8.97 -11.38
N TRP A 264 -7.07 -9.87 -10.42
CA TRP A 264 -6.08 -10.91 -10.18
C TRP A 264 -6.70 -12.29 -10.20
N TYR A 265 -5.89 -13.28 -10.52
CA TYR A 265 -6.19 -14.70 -10.48
C TYR A 265 -5.01 -15.45 -9.86
N ASP A 266 -5.30 -16.21 -8.82
CA ASP A 266 -4.36 -17.12 -8.17
C ASP A 266 -4.71 -18.56 -8.54
N SER A 267 -3.75 -19.34 -9.00
CA SER A 267 -3.97 -20.70 -9.50
C SER A 267 -3.87 -21.80 -8.43
N ALA A 268 -3.57 -21.45 -7.18
CA ALA A 268 -3.48 -22.36 -6.04
C ALA A 268 -4.83 -22.93 -5.62
N ASN A 269 -4.84 -23.72 -4.55
CA ASN A 269 -6.05 -24.30 -3.97
C ASN A 269 -6.52 -23.48 -2.78
N PHE A 270 -7.82 -23.22 -2.72
CA PHE A 270 -8.50 -22.49 -1.66
C PHE A 270 -9.61 -23.34 -1.07
N VAL A 271 -9.77 -23.33 0.24
CA VAL A 271 -10.73 -24.20 0.94
C VAL A 271 -12.03 -23.43 1.16
N ASP A 272 -13.17 -24.07 0.86
CA ASP A 272 -14.49 -23.61 1.28
C ASP A 272 -14.61 -23.72 2.80
N GLU A 273 -14.79 -22.60 3.50
CA GLU A 273 -14.82 -22.51 4.96
C GLU A 273 -15.97 -23.31 5.58
N LEU A 274 -17.09 -23.45 4.89
CA LEU A 274 -18.27 -24.16 5.41
C LEU A 274 -18.25 -25.66 5.09
N TYR A 275 -17.88 -26.02 3.86
CA TYR A 275 -17.98 -27.40 3.39
C TYR A 275 -16.66 -28.14 3.27
N GLY A 276 -15.53 -27.45 3.41
CA GLY A 276 -14.20 -28.03 3.30
C GLY A 276 -13.81 -28.50 1.90
N TYR A 277 -14.53 -28.08 0.86
CA TYR A 277 -14.16 -28.40 -0.54
C TYR A 277 -12.94 -27.60 -0.96
N ASN A 278 -12.07 -28.21 -1.76
CA ASN A 278 -11.00 -27.51 -2.41
C ASN A 278 -11.47 -26.87 -3.72
N HIS A 279 -11.42 -25.56 -3.81
CA HIS A 279 -11.58 -24.80 -5.05
C HIS A 279 -10.21 -24.58 -5.66
N ARG A 280 -10.04 -24.94 -6.92
CA ARG A 280 -8.82 -24.59 -7.65
C ARG A 280 -8.98 -23.18 -8.20
N GLY A 281 -8.06 -22.32 -7.80
CA GLY A 281 -8.01 -20.93 -8.21
C GLY A 281 -8.89 -20.01 -7.35
N ASN A 282 -8.44 -18.76 -7.24
CA ASN A 282 -9.14 -17.66 -6.62
C ASN A 282 -9.01 -16.42 -7.51
N TYR A 283 -9.91 -15.46 -7.43
CA TYR A 283 -9.87 -14.26 -8.26
C TYR A 283 -10.61 -13.08 -7.65
N SER A 284 -10.26 -11.88 -8.09
CA SER A 284 -10.98 -10.67 -7.78
C SER A 284 -10.94 -9.70 -8.95
N LEU A 285 -11.97 -8.87 -9.06
CA LEU A 285 -12.00 -7.70 -9.93
C LEU A 285 -12.03 -6.44 -9.07
N TYR A 286 -11.40 -5.37 -9.56
CA TYR A 286 -11.37 -4.10 -8.86
C TYR A 286 -11.42 -2.89 -9.79
N GLY A 287 -11.88 -1.78 -9.23
CA GLY A 287 -11.83 -0.47 -9.84
C GLY A 287 -11.26 0.56 -8.87
N VAL A 288 -10.48 1.51 -9.40
CA VAL A 288 -9.88 2.63 -8.64
C VAL A 288 -10.16 3.94 -9.35
N VAL A 289 -10.50 4.96 -8.60
CA VAL A 289 -10.69 6.33 -9.07
C VAL A 289 -9.93 7.28 -8.18
N ASP A 290 -9.10 8.11 -8.79
CA ASP A 290 -8.47 9.29 -8.18
C ASP A 290 -8.90 10.50 -9.00
N GLN A 291 -9.53 11.52 -8.39
CA GLN A 291 -10.01 12.69 -9.10
C GLN A 291 -9.81 13.97 -8.27
N THR A 292 -9.11 14.94 -8.84
CA THR A 292 -9.15 16.32 -8.31
C THR A 292 -10.49 16.93 -8.68
N VAL A 293 -11.28 17.31 -7.69
CA VAL A 293 -12.63 17.89 -7.88
C VAL A 293 -12.64 19.41 -7.76
N TRP A 294 -11.62 19.97 -7.14
CA TRP A 294 -11.44 21.40 -7.05
C TRP A 294 -9.95 21.75 -6.92
N GLN A 295 -9.56 22.87 -7.53
CA GLN A 295 -8.22 23.46 -7.40
C GLN A 295 -8.35 24.97 -7.28
N SER A 296 -7.59 25.57 -6.37
CA SER A 296 -7.60 27.00 -6.18
C SER A 296 -6.98 27.72 -7.38
N VAL A 297 -7.61 28.79 -7.82
CA VAL A 297 -7.07 29.67 -8.89
C VAL A 297 -5.91 30.51 -8.37
N ALA A 298 -5.95 30.89 -7.09
CA ALA A 298 -4.92 31.73 -6.46
C ALA A 298 -3.68 30.94 -6.04
N ASP A 299 -3.84 29.66 -5.75
CA ASP A 299 -2.77 28.78 -5.28
C ASP A 299 -2.97 27.38 -5.87
N SER A 300 -2.18 27.05 -6.88
CA SER A 300 -2.27 25.76 -7.58
C SER A 300 -1.90 24.54 -6.71
N ASN A 301 -1.23 24.74 -5.57
CA ASN A 301 -0.93 23.64 -4.63
C ASN A 301 -2.16 23.24 -3.82
N ARG A 302 -3.12 24.15 -3.67
CA ARG A 302 -4.33 23.92 -2.90
C ARG A 302 -5.41 23.27 -3.74
N SER A 303 -5.72 22.00 -3.44
CA SER A 303 -6.71 21.22 -4.17
C SER A 303 -7.50 20.29 -3.26
N LEU A 304 -8.77 20.06 -3.61
CA LEU A 304 -9.62 19.04 -3.03
C LEU A 304 -9.66 17.85 -3.99
N ASN A 305 -9.34 16.68 -3.47
CA ASN A 305 -9.26 15.46 -4.24
C ASN A 305 -10.18 14.41 -3.61
N VAL A 306 -10.72 13.54 -4.44
CA VAL A 306 -11.51 12.38 -4.01
C VAL A 306 -10.90 11.12 -4.57
N PHE A 307 -11.02 10.02 -3.83
CA PHE A 307 -10.66 8.69 -4.31
C PHE A 307 -11.72 7.68 -3.93
N GLY A 308 -11.72 6.57 -4.64
CA GLY A 308 -12.53 5.41 -4.33
C GLY A 308 -11.91 4.17 -4.91
N ARG A 309 -11.91 3.07 -4.15
CA ARG A 309 -11.54 1.73 -4.60
C ARG A 309 -12.63 0.76 -4.19
N ILE A 310 -13.00 -0.11 -5.10
CA ILE A 310 -13.93 -1.20 -4.86
C ILE A 310 -13.37 -2.49 -5.44
N MET A 311 -13.54 -3.59 -4.74
CA MET A 311 -13.17 -4.91 -5.21
C MET A 311 -14.08 -5.99 -4.67
N GLY A 312 -14.25 -7.04 -5.48
CA GLY A 312 -15.08 -8.18 -5.13
C GLY A 312 -14.42 -9.49 -5.50
N ALA A 313 -14.64 -10.50 -4.66
CA ALA A 313 -14.13 -11.87 -4.80
C ALA A 313 -15.25 -12.90 -4.61
N PRO A 314 -15.10 -14.18 -5.04
CA PRO A 314 -16.08 -15.23 -4.78
C PRO A 314 -16.26 -15.47 -3.29
N SER A 315 -17.51 -15.55 -2.82
CA SER A 315 -17.79 -15.75 -1.40
C SER A 315 -17.57 -17.19 -0.92
N ASP A 316 -17.43 -18.17 -1.83
CA ASP A 316 -17.34 -19.60 -1.51
C ASP A 316 -15.94 -20.07 -1.08
N ARG A 317 -14.93 -19.20 -1.14
CA ARG A 317 -13.52 -19.53 -0.83
C ARG A 317 -12.76 -18.36 -0.22
N ASN A 318 -13.44 -17.29 0.15
CA ASN A 318 -12.86 -16.07 0.64
C ASN A 318 -13.51 -15.62 1.95
N ILE A 319 -12.69 -15.12 2.86
CA ILE A 319 -13.16 -14.52 4.12
C ILE A 319 -13.89 -13.21 3.84
N VAL A 320 -13.34 -12.39 2.94
CA VAL A 320 -13.88 -11.08 2.56
C VAL A 320 -14.25 -11.11 1.09
N ASP A 321 -15.54 -11.03 0.76
CA ASP A 321 -16.00 -11.07 -0.62
C ASP A 321 -16.25 -9.70 -1.25
N LEU A 322 -16.29 -8.62 -0.45
CA LEU A 322 -16.41 -7.25 -0.92
C LEU A 322 -15.59 -6.31 -0.04
N GLY A 323 -14.73 -5.52 -0.67
CA GLY A 323 -13.97 -4.43 -0.06
C GLY A 323 -14.26 -3.11 -0.75
N PHE A 324 -14.40 -2.06 0.04
CA PHE A 324 -14.47 -0.68 -0.44
C PHE A 324 -13.63 0.23 0.45
N ASN A 325 -12.90 1.16 -0.13
CA ASN A 325 -12.47 2.36 0.58
C ASN A 325 -12.55 3.59 -0.30
N GLY A 326 -12.83 4.72 0.34
CA GLY A 326 -12.92 5.97 -0.37
C GLY A 326 -12.92 7.16 0.56
N GLY A 327 -12.45 8.29 0.05
CA GLY A 327 -12.27 9.45 0.89
C GLY A 327 -12.01 10.73 0.12
N VAL A 328 -11.70 11.75 0.89
CA VAL A 328 -11.35 13.08 0.41
C VAL A 328 -10.03 13.53 1.01
N THR A 329 -9.20 14.18 0.21
CA THR A 329 -7.95 14.81 0.66
C THR A 329 -7.90 16.27 0.26
N LEU A 330 -7.43 17.11 1.15
CA LEU A 330 -7.20 18.53 0.93
C LEU A 330 -5.68 18.79 0.98
N SER A 331 -5.10 19.13 -0.15
CA SER A 331 -3.69 19.57 -0.24
C SER A 331 -3.58 21.05 0.12
N ALA A 332 -2.49 21.44 0.78
CA ALA A 332 -2.22 22.79 1.25
C ALA A 332 -3.43 23.39 2.04
N PRO A 333 -3.90 22.73 3.12
CA PRO A 333 -5.12 23.13 3.82
C PRO A 333 -5.02 24.51 4.47
N LEU A 334 -3.82 24.90 4.89
CA LEU A 334 -3.56 26.14 5.60
C LEU A 334 -2.60 27.07 4.82
N PRO A 335 -2.77 28.38 4.88
CA PRO A 335 -1.85 29.34 4.25
C PRO A 335 -0.39 29.16 4.76
N GLY A 336 0.57 29.15 3.82
CA GLY A 336 1.99 28.95 4.13
C GLY A 336 2.37 27.52 4.53
N ARG A 337 1.47 26.55 4.33
CA ARG A 337 1.67 25.13 4.61
C ARG A 337 1.42 24.29 3.34
N ASP A 338 2.16 24.61 2.28
CA ASP A 338 1.93 24.12 0.91
C ASP A 338 2.17 22.59 0.78
N ASN A 339 2.95 22.01 1.68
CA ASN A 339 3.28 20.59 1.68
C ASN A 339 2.43 19.77 2.67
N ASP A 340 1.51 20.42 3.39
CA ASP A 340 0.63 19.72 4.32
C ASP A 340 -0.58 19.12 3.58
N GLN A 341 -1.13 18.06 4.15
CA GLN A 341 -2.34 17.42 3.66
C GLN A 341 -3.28 17.07 4.82
N ALA A 342 -4.57 17.10 4.55
CA ALA A 342 -5.60 16.64 5.49
C ALA A 342 -6.53 15.68 4.75
N GLY A 343 -7.09 14.70 5.44
CA GLY A 343 -7.98 13.73 4.81
C GLY A 343 -9.00 13.11 5.74
N LEU A 344 -10.10 12.67 5.13
CA LEU A 344 -11.12 11.81 5.73
C LEU A 344 -11.31 10.60 4.82
N ASP A 345 -11.35 9.40 5.41
CA ASP A 345 -11.50 8.13 4.71
C ASP A 345 -12.55 7.25 5.38
N VAL A 346 -13.16 6.39 4.59
CA VAL A 346 -14.04 5.31 5.03
C VAL A 346 -13.63 4.01 4.36
N GLY A 347 -13.50 2.95 5.15
CA GLY A 347 -13.22 1.59 4.72
C GLY A 347 -14.34 0.63 5.08
N VAL A 348 -14.64 -0.30 4.18
CA VAL A 348 -15.66 -1.34 4.36
C VAL A 348 -15.04 -2.69 4.02
N ALA A 349 -15.12 -3.63 4.95
CA ALA A 349 -14.77 -5.03 4.78
C ALA A 349 -16.03 -5.87 5.02
N HIS A 350 -16.58 -6.47 3.97
CA HIS A 350 -17.74 -7.36 4.08
C HIS A 350 -17.26 -8.81 4.18
N VAL A 351 -17.53 -9.43 5.35
CA VAL A 351 -17.26 -10.86 5.55
C VAL A 351 -18.25 -11.68 4.73
N SER A 352 -17.74 -12.66 3.99
CA SER A 352 -18.53 -13.45 3.08
C SER A 352 -19.66 -14.23 3.79
N ALA A 353 -20.76 -14.44 3.10
CA ALA A 353 -21.87 -15.22 3.62
C ALA A 353 -21.42 -16.66 3.99
N ARG A 354 -20.44 -17.20 3.26
CA ARG A 354 -19.91 -18.54 3.49
C ARG A 354 -19.14 -18.63 4.82
N THR A 355 -18.28 -17.67 5.12
CA THR A 355 -17.57 -17.56 6.40
C THR A 355 -18.58 -17.35 7.54
N ALA A 356 -19.53 -16.46 7.38
CA ALA A 356 -20.57 -16.21 8.38
C ALA A 356 -21.45 -17.45 8.66
N ASP A 357 -21.72 -18.28 7.65
CA ASP A 357 -22.45 -19.55 7.83
C ASP A 357 -21.58 -20.62 8.49
N ALA A 358 -20.29 -20.67 8.21
CA ALA A 358 -19.33 -21.53 8.89
C ALA A 358 -19.22 -21.20 10.39
N ASP A 359 -19.15 -19.92 10.76
CA ASP A 359 -19.20 -19.45 12.14
C ASP A 359 -20.46 -19.94 12.85
N ALA A 360 -21.64 -19.72 12.24
CA ALA A 360 -22.90 -20.15 12.81
C ALA A 360 -22.96 -21.68 12.98
N ALA A 361 -22.44 -22.45 12.04
CA ALA A 361 -22.35 -23.92 12.13
C ALA A 361 -21.39 -24.36 13.26
N ALA A 362 -20.36 -23.57 13.55
CA ALA A 362 -19.44 -23.79 14.68
C ALA A 362 -19.99 -23.27 16.02
N GLY A 363 -21.19 -22.69 16.05
CA GLY A 363 -21.77 -22.07 17.25
C GLY A 363 -21.15 -20.74 17.65
N LEU A 364 -20.44 -20.09 16.72
CA LEU A 364 -19.85 -18.78 16.88
C LEU A 364 -20.82 -17.69 16.38
N PRO A 365 -20.63 -16.42 16.79
CA PRO A 365 -21.38 -15.30 16.23
C PRO A 365 -21.16 -15.18 14.72
N ARG A 366 -22.24 -15.03 13.95
CA ARG A 366 -22.12 -14.71 12.51
C ARG A 366 -21.36 -13.41 12.34
N GLN A 367 -20.28 -13.45 11.63
CA GLN A 367 -19.56 -12.24 11.23
C GLN A 367 -20.35 -11.46 10.17
N GLY A 368 -20.12 -10.17 10.10
CA GLY A 368 -20.75 -9.26 9.16
C GLY A 368 -19.76 -8.22 8.64
N THR A 369 -20.23 -7.01 8.40
CA THR A 369 -19.41 -5.95 7.84
C THR A 369 -18.67 -5.19 8.94
N GLU A 370 -17.35 -5.02 8.77
CA GLU A 370 -16.55 -4.05 9.50
C GLU A 370 -16.50 -2.75 8.72
N ILE A 371 -16.65 -1.60 9.42
CA ILE A 371 -16.56 -0.26 8.83
C ILE A 371 -15.54 0.56 9.61
N LEU A 372 -14.59 1.13 8.90
CA LEU A 372 -13.57 2.04 9.41
C LEU A 372 -13.86 3.47 8.95
N PHE A 373 -13.67 4.43 9.85
CA PHE A 373 -13.56 5.86 9.55
C PHE A 373 -12.19 6.35 10.02
N GLU A 374 -11.49 7.11 9.18
CA GLU A 374 -10.20 7.69 9.52
C GLU A 374 -10.18 9.18 9.22
N ALA A 375 -9.56 9.95 10.12
CA ALA A 375 -9.26 11.36 9.95
C ALA A 375 -7.79 11.60 10.26
N THR A 376 -7.07 12.22 9.33
CA THR A 376 -5.63 12.42 9.45
C THR A 376 -5.20 13.80 8.95
N TYR A 377 -4.10 14.31 9.52
CA TYR A 377 -3.44 15.55 9.07
C TYR A 377 -1.94 15.30 8.96
N GLN A 378 -1.39 15.37 7.76
CA GLN A 378 0.03 15.22 7.53
C GLN A 378 0.70 16.60 7.47
N ALA A 379 1.55 16.89 8.47
CA ALA A 379 2.29 18.13 8.60
C ALA A 379 3.74 17.94 8.19
N GLN A 380 4.19 18.62 7.14
CA GLN A 380 5.61 18.74 6.80
C GLN A 380 6.27 19.71 7.79
N ALA A 381 6.79 19.20 8.92
CA ALA A 381 7.37 20.02 9.96
C ALA A 381 8.71 20.65 9.55
N THR A 382 9.55 19.88 8.86
CA THR A 382 10.80 20.31 8.22
C THR A 382 10.93 19.58 6.87
N PRO A 383 11.89 19.89 6.01
CA PRO A 383 12.10 19.13 4.77
C PRO A 383 12.34 17.63 4.96
N TRP A 384 12.78 17.22 6.13
CA TRP A 384 13.12 15.84 6.46
C TRP A 384 12.23 15.21 7.54
N LEU A 385 11.27 15.96 8.12
CA LEU A 385 10.37 15.46 9.18
C LEU A 385 8.90 15.72 8.82
N VAL A 386 8.14 14.65 8.78
CA VAL A 386 6.68 14.67 8.72
C VAL A 386 6.11 14.23 10.05
N LEU A 387 5.11 14.95 10.56
CA LEU A 387 4.32 14.57 11.72
C LEU A 387 2.85 14.41 11.29
N GLN A 388 2.23 13.31 11.71
CA GLN A 388 0.88 12.96 11.23
C GLN A 388 0.01 12.46 12.38
N PRO A 389 -0.73 13.35 13.08
CA PRO A 389 -1.80 12.94 13.96
C PRO A 389 -2.90 12.21 13.20
N ASP A 390 -3.43 11.15 13.81
CA ASP A 390 -4.39 10.25 13.23
C ASP A 390 -5.44 9.82 14.24
N VAL A 391 -6.69 9.67 13.78
CA VAL A 391 -7.81 9.16 14.57
C VAL A 391 -8.62 8.22 13.70
N GLN A 392 -8.89 7.02 14.21
CA GLN A 392 -9.69 5.99 13.55
C GLN A 392 -10.84 5.55 14.45
N TYR A 393 -11.99 5.28 13.84
CA TYR A 393 -13.14 4.70 14.52
C TYR A 393 -13.62 3.47 13.74
N VAL A 394 -13.59 2.29 14.40
CA VAL A 394 -13.99 1.03 13.79
C VAL A 394 -15.31 0.58 14.36
N VAL A 395 -16.26 0.36 13.48
CA VAL A 395 -17.59 -0.18 13.80
C VAL A 395 -17.61 -1.67 13.48
N ASN A 396 -18.08 -2.46 14.44
CA ASN A 396 -18.19 -3.90 14.30
C ASN A 396 -16.86 -4.60 13.96
N PRO A 397 -15.80 -4.44 14.78
CA PRO A 397 -14.47 -4.99 14.52
C PRO A 397 -14.52 -6.49 14.21
N ALA A 398 -13.67 -6.96 13.29
CA ALA A 398 -13.63 -8.32 12.77
C ALA A 398 -15.01 -8.84 12.31
N GLY A 399 -15.94 -7.94 11.91
CA GLY A 399 -17.30 -8.34 11.57
C GLY A 399 -18.16 -8.75 12.77
N GLY A 400 -17.73 -8.49 14.02
CA GLY A 400 -18.49 -8.70 15.25
C GLY A 400 -18.25 -10.08 15.89
N ILE A 401 -17.02 -10.47 16.06
CA ILE A 401 -16.63 -11.69 16.82
C ILE A 401 -16.76 -11.49 18.33
N ASP A 402 -16.74 -12.60 19.08
CA ASP A 402 -16.65 -12.56 20.53
C ASP A 402 -15.27 -12.07 21.00
N ASN A 403 -15.24 -11.33 22.11
CA ASN A 403 -14.01 -10.86 22.69
C ASN A 403 -13.18 -12.05 23.22
N PRO A 404 -11.97 -12.28 22.71
CA PRO A 404 -11.11 -13.41 23.08
C PRO A 404 -10.70 -13.42 24.55
N ASN A 405 -10.86 -12.29 25.27
CA ASN A 405 -10.65 -12.23 26.72
C ASN A 405 -11.75 -12.91 27.56
N GLY A 406 -12.68 -13.65 26.92
CA GLY A 406 -13.66 -14.47 27.61
C GLY A 406 -14.77 -13.68 28.32
N SER A 407 -15.06 -12.47 27.89
CA SER A 407 -16.11 -11.63 28.50
C SER A 407 -17.53 -12.10 28.20
N GLY A 408 -17.72 -13.06 27.28
CA GLY A 408 -19.01 -13.48 26.76
C GLY A 408 -19.75 -12.39 25.99
N LYS A 409 -19.05 -11.34 25.58
CA LYS A 409 -19.56 -10.21 24.79
C LYS A 409 -18.77 -10.08 23.52
N ARG A 410 -19.38 -9.52 22.49
CA ARG A 410 -18.69 -9.13 21.26
C ARG A 410 -17.66 -8.05 21.51
N ILE A 411 -16.65 -7.99 20.65
CA ILE A 411 -15.71 -6.86 20.60
C ILE A 411 -16.49 -5.57 20.37
N GLY A 412 -16.26 -4.55 21.21
CA GLY A 412 -16.90 -3.25 21.10
C GLY A 412 -16.24 -2.39 20.01
N ASN A 413 -17.00 -1.45 19.46
CA ASN A 413 -16.46 -0.46 18.50
C ASN A 413 -15.21 0.22 19.06
N GLU A 414 -14.22 0.43 18.21
CA GLU A 414 -12.89 0.89 18.59
C GLU A 414 -12.71 2.38 18.31
N LEU A 415 -12.01 3.04 19.20
CA LEU A 415 -11.48 4.38 18.98
C LEU A 415 -9.97 4.34 19.11
N VAL A 416 -9.29 4.49 17.98
CA VAL A 416 -7.83 4.54 17.90
C VAL A 416 -7.38 5.97 17.66
N ALA A 417 -6.34 6.42 18.35
CA ALA A 417 -5.71 7.70 18.08
C ALA A 417 -4.21 7.63 18.30
N GLY A 418 -3.46 8.47 17.59
CA GLY A 418 -2.02 8.54 17.77
C GLY A 418 -1.30 9.49 16.84
N LEU A 419 -0.02 9.26 16.72
CA LEU A 419 0.91 10.08 15.95
C LEU A 419 1.87 9.19 15.16
N ARG A 420 1.98 9.44 13.85
CA ARG A 420 3.07 8.96 13.00
C ARG A 420 4.13 10.05 12.86
N ALA A 421 5.38 9.69 12.97
CA ALA A 421 6.52 10.54 12.63
C ALA A 421 7.34 9.86 11.54
N VAL A 422 7.64 10.55 10.45
CA VAL A 422 8.48 10.05 9.37
C VAL A 422 9.71 10.92 9.24
N VAL A 423 10.89 10.30 9.34
CA VAL A 423 12.20 10.96 9.18
C VAL A 423 12.85 10.47 7.89
N MET A 424 13.27 11.39 7.07
CA MET A 424 14.08 11.15 5.87
C MET A 424 15.53 11.52 6.16
N PHE A 425 16.46 10.57 5.98
CA PHE A 425 17.89 10.76 6.27
C PHE A 425 18.68 11.20 5.05
#